data_06fa0fbd9163e5faa087fd6e95ab49f5
#
_entry.id   06fa0fbd9163e5faa087fd6e95ab49f5
#
_cell.length_a   1.000
_cell.length_b   1.000
_cell.length_c   1.000
_cell.angle_alpha   90.00
_cell.angle_beta   90.00
_cell.angle_gamma   90.00
#
_symmetry.space_group_name_H-M   'P 1'
#
loop_
_entity.id
_entity.type
_entity.pdbx_description
1 polymer ?
#
loop_
_entity_poly.entity_id
_entity_poly.type
_entity_poly.pdbx_seq_one_letter_code
_entity_poly.pdbx_strand_id
1 'polypeptide(L)'
;MEPHREQGVIGLMYHKFDENKYPSTNVRMKDFKDQLKMIRKMKLDFISIEEFDDYVHGHRELYNKRVLLTVDDAWASFYRHAWPILKKEGIPFVLFINTREINQKNKNYMSWAQIREIHESGLGVIGHHSYSHDYIVGWEENRLRADLERASQDFRRELGSIPEYFSYPFGEYSLEFKNIVKDMGFRLAFGQHSGVVDSRKDRFELPRFPINENWGKADRFEMVLNTLPMPYKEFLPADKKVSEFKNPPQLEIEFVPGLKNLKNIVCTTNDGDSWPTVPLRFVSENRVVLDPINPYRVRTARINCSFADSPKHFRWLGIQFVLPHISADK
;
A
#
# COMPACT_ATOMS: atom_id res chain seq x y z
N MET A 1 -14.76 -19.90 -22.84
CA MET A 1 -13.59 -19.75 -21.97
C MET A 1 -14.06 -19.05 -20.71
N GLU A 2 -14.04 -19.73 -19.56
CA GLU A 2 -14.24 -19.01 -18.30
C GLU A 2 -13.16 -17.92 -18.21
N PRO A 3 -13.51 -16.68 -17.86
CA PRO A 3 -12.50 -15.69 -17.61
C PRO A 3 -11.62 -16.23 -16.49
N HIS A 4 -10.33 -16.38 -16.75
CA HIS A 4 -9.36 -16.76 -15.74
C HIS A 4 -9.61 -15.91 -14.50
N ARG A 5 -9.91 -16.55 -13.37
CA ARG A 5 -10.02 -15.88 -12.09
C ARG A 5 -8.64 -15.35 -11.75
N GLU A 6 -8.38 -14.13 -12.14
CA GLU A 6 -7.14 -13.47 -11.77
C GLU A 6 -7.09 -13.39 -10.25
N GLN A 7 -6.19 -14.15 -9.65
CA GLN A 7 -6.10 -14.27 -8.19
C GLN A 7 -5.40 -13.05 -7.58
N GLY A 8 -4.53 -12.40 -8.34
CA GLY A 8 -3.80 -11.21 -7.95
C GLY A 8 -2.76 -11.43 -6.86
N VAL A 9 -2.16 -10.32 -6.42
CA VAL A 9 -1.17 -10.29 -5.34
C VAL A 9 -1.69 -9.46 -4.18
N ILE A 10 -1.61 -10.01 -2.98
CA ILE A 10 -1.94 -9.32 -1.73
C ILE A 10 -0.68 -8.68 -1.20
N GLY A 11 -0.60 -7.35 -1.26
CA GLY A 11 0.44 -6.59 -0.58
C GLY A 11 0.10 -6.45 0.90
N LEU A 12 0.97 -6.91 1.79
CA LEU A 12 0.87 -6.72 3.24
C LEU A 12 1.85 -5.62 3.66
N MET A 13 1.38 -4.64 4.42
CA MET A 13 2.18 -3.51 4.87
C MET A 13 2.33 -3.53 6.37
N TYR A 14 3.56 -3.71 6.83
CA TYR A 14 3.99 -3.68 8.22
C TYR A 14 4.88 -2.46 8.49
N HIS A 15 5.08 -2.10 9.78
CA HIS A 15 5.99 -1.05 10.21
C HIS A 15 6.80 -1.50 11.43
N LYS A 16 6.18 -1.53 12.62
CA LYS A 16 6.79 -1.84 13.91
C LYS A 16 6.43 -3.24 14.39
N PHE A 17 7.29 -3.82 15.20
CA PHE A 17 7.12 -5.17 15.71
C PHE A 17 7.37 -5.21 17.22
N ASP A 18 6.36 -5.65 17.96
CA ASP A 18 6.39 -5.86 19.41
C ASP A 18 6.80 -4.63 20.24
N GLU A 19 6.42 -3.46 19.76
CA GLU A 19 6.53 -2.22 20.53
C GLU A 19 5.27 -2.00 21.38
N ASN A 20 5.44 -1.28 22.53
CA ASN A 20 4.33 -1.03 23.46
C ASN A 20 3.53 0.25 23.14
N LYS A 21 3.96 0.99 22.13
CA LYS A 21 3.33 2.24 21.70
C LYS A 21 2.86 2.12 20.24
N TYR A 22 1.87 2.93 19.89
CA TYR A 22 1.40 3.08 18.51
C TYR A 22 0.78 1.81 17.91
N PRO A 23 -0.33 1.29 18.48
CA PRO A 23 -1.00 0.08 17.97
C PRO A 23 -1.44 0.19 16.51
N SER A 24 -1.59 1.40 15.99
CA SER A 24 -1.93 1.67 14.59
C SER A 24 -0.79 1.36 13.59
N THR A 25 0.44 1.20 14.07
CA THR A 25 1.61 0.87 13.24
C THR A 25 2.39 -0.34 13.76
N ASN A 26 2.02 -0.88 14.93
CA ASN A 26 2.69 -2.01 15.56
C ASN A 26 1.94 -3.32 15.31
N VAL A 27 2.66 -4.42 15.19
CA VAL A 27 2.14 -5.79 15.24
C VAL A 27 2.82 -6.58 16.36
N ARG A 28 2.05 -7.37 17.11
CA ARG A 28 2.62 -8.26 18.14
C ARG A 28 3.31 -9.45 17.48
N MET A 29 4.46 -9.86 18.00
CA MET A 29 5.21 -10.98 17.43
C MET A 29 4.43 -12.29 17.44
N LYS A 30 3.52 -12.47 18.40
CA LYS A 30 2.59 -13.61 18.40
C LYS A 30 1.71 -13.56 17.16
N ASP A 31 1.07 -12.42 16.89
CA ASP A 31 0.17 -12.25 15.75
C ASP A 31 0.92 -12.39 14.43
N PHE A 32 2.11 -11.80 14.30
CA PHE A 32 2.97 -11.94 13.11
C PHE A 32 3.31 -13.41 12.80
N LYS A 33 3.72 -14.18 13.81
CA LYS A 33 4.00 -15.61 13.64
C LYS A 33 2.75 -16.40 13.23
N ASP A 34 1.61 -16.08 13.81
CA ASP A 34 0.34 -16.74 13.47
C ASP A 34 -0.13 -16.36 12.06
N GLN A 35 0.12 -15.11 11.61
CA GLN A 35 -0.11 -14.66 10.23
C GLN A 35 0.74 -15.45 9.22
N LEU A 36 2.04 -15.63 9.47
CA LEU A 36 2.91 -16.45 8.61
C LEU A 36 2.43 -17.91 8.53
N LYS A 37 2.01 -18.50 9.66
CA LYS A 37 1.42 -19.84 9.68
C LYS A 37 0.11 -19.91 8.88
N MET A 38 -0.74 -18.89 8.97
CA MET A 38 -2.00 -18.84 8.24
C MET A 38 -1.77 -18.77 6.73
N ILE A 39 -0.84 -17.95 6.26
CA ILE A 39 -0.46 -17.89 4.83
C ILE A 39 -0.09 -19.27 4.32
N ARG A 40 0.75 -20.02 5.05
CA ARG A 40 1.15 -21.39 4.69
C ARG A 40 -0.01 -22.38 4.75
N LYS A 41 -0.82 -22.31 5.81
CA LYS A 41 -2.01 -23.18 5.97
C LYS A 41 -2.98 -23.00 4.79
N MET A 42 -3.10 -21.80 4.27
CA MET A 42 -3.91 -21.49 3.09
C MET A 42 -3.21 -21.82 1.77
N LYS A 43 -1.98 -22.36 1.82
CA LYS A 43 -1.16 -22.71 0.64
C LYS A 43 -0.92 -21.51 -0.28
N LEU A 44 -0.73 -20.33 0.31
CA LEU A 44 -0.32 -19.12 -0.40
C LEU A 44 1.20 -19.03 -0.36
N ASP A 45 1.80 -18.69 -1.51
CA ASP A 45 3.25 -18.49 -1.60
C ASP A 45 3.58 -17.01 -1.49
N PHE A 46 4.74 -16.72 -0.92
CA PHE A 46 5.33 -15.39 -0.99
C PHE A 46 5.89 -15.15 -2.40
N ILE A 47 5.84 -13.90 -2.84
CA ILE A 47 6.42 -13.46 -4.11
C ILE A 47 7.52 -12.44 -3.82
N SER A 48 8.64 -12.50 -4.54
CA SER A 48 9.64 -11.45 -4.48
C SER A 48 9.17 -10.20 -5.23
N ILE A 49 9.80 -9.04 -4.98
CA ILE A 49 9.39 -7.81 -5.65
C ILE A 49 9.74 -7.84 -7.14
N GLU A 50 10.78 -8.54 -7.54
CA GLU A 50 11.18 -8.71 -8.93
C GLU A 50 10.14 -9.55 -9.69
N GLU A 51 9.70 -10.67 -9.11
CA GLU A 51 8.62 -11.48 -9.68
C GLU A 51 7.29 -10.71 -9.73
N PHE A 52 7.04 -9.88 -8.71
CA PHE A 52 5.87 -9.01 -8.67
C PHE A 52 5.95 -7.92 -9.74
N ASP A 53 7.11 -7.31 -9.94
CA ASP A 53 7.36 -6.32 -10.97
C ASP A 53 7.11 -6.92 -12.37
N ASP A 54 7.63 -8.11 -12.65
CA ASP A 54 7.38 -8.84 -13.89
C ASP A 54 5.87 -9.09 -14.10
N TYR A 55 5.16 -9.45 -13.03
CA TYR A 55 3.70 -9.65 -13.10
C TYR A 55 2.96 -8.37 -13.44
N VAL A 56 3.26 -7.27 -12.77
CA VAL A 56 2.58 -5.96 -13.00
C VAL A 56 2.92 -5.38 -14.37
N HIS A 57 4.09 -5.72 -14.92
CA HIS A 57 4.46 -5.35 -16.30
C HIS A 57 3.91 -6.30 -17.37
N GLY A 58 3.23 -7.38 -16.98
CA GLY A 58 2.67 -8.36 -17.92
C GLY A 58 3.71 -9.31 -18.52
N HIS A 59 4.92 -9.38 -17.93
CA HIS A 59 5.98 -10.29 -18.35
C HIS A 59 5.82 -11.69 -17.71
N ARG A 60 4.97 -11.80 -16.69
CA ARG A 60 4.71 -13.04 -15.95
C ARG A 60 3.23 -13.19 -15.66
N GLU A 61 2.71 -14.41 -15.83
CA GLU A 61 1.37 -14.78 -15.37
C GLU A 61 1.45 -15.44 -13.99
N LEU A 62 0.44 -15.19 -13.17
CA LEU A 62 0.27 -15.84 -11.87
C LEU A 62 -0.98 -16.71 -11.90
N TYR A 63 -0.79 -18.02 -11.73
CA TYR A 63 -1.88 -18.98 -11.70
C TYR A 63 -2.53 -19.11 -10.32
N ASN A 64 -1.79 -18.74 -9.26
CA ASN A 64 -2.24 -18.77 -7.88
C ASN A 64 -2.03 -17.41 -7.22
N LYS A 65 -2.86 -17.11 -6.22
CA LYS A 65 -2.70 -15.93 -5.38
C LYS A 65 -1.35 -15.94 -4.68
N ARG A 66 -0.71 -14.79 -4.62
CA ARG A 66 0.58 -14.56 -3.98
C ARG A 66 0.49 -13.50 -2.90
N VAL A 67 1.46 -13.50 -1.99
CA VAL A 67 1.58 -12.52 -0.92
C VAL A 67 2.91 -11.80 -1.06
N LEU A 68 2.86 -10.48 -1.25
CA LEU A 68 4.03 -9.59 -1.20
C LEU A 68 4.11 -9.00 0.21
N LEU A 69 5.20 -9.28 0.92
CA LEU A 69 5.44 -8.71 2.24
C LEU A 69 6.23 -7.42 2.10
N THR A 70 5.71 -6.33 2.65
CA THR A 70 6.40 -5.03 2.67
C THR A 70 6.48 -4.49 4.09
N VAL A 71 7.55 -3.75 4.37
CA VAL A 71 7.80 -3.10 5.66
C VAL A 71 8.23 -1.67 5.40
N ASP A 72 7.59 -0.71 6.06
CA ASP A 72 7.90 0.71 5.89
C ASP A 72 8.71 1.26 7.07
N ASP A 73 9.42 2.37 6.87
CA ASP A 73 10.12 3.25 7.81
C ASP A 73 11.48 2.75 8.35
N ALA A 74 11.84 1.50 8.19
CA ALA A 74 13.09 0.93 8.74
C ALA A 74 13.21 1.01 10.29
N TRP A 75 12.12 0.76 11.02
CA TRP A 75 12.15 0.71 12.48
C TRP A 75 13.10 -0.37 13.01
N ALA A 76 13.86 -0.06 14.05
CA ALA A 76 14.80 -1.00 14.67
C ALA A 76 14.12 -2.27 15.24
N SER A 77 12.83 -2.18 15.56
CA SER A 77 12.03 -3.33 16.02
C SER A 77 11.85 -4.38 14.93
N PHE A 78 11.77 -3.99 13.66
CA PHE A 78 11.75 -4.94 12.55
C PHE A 78 13.03 -5.80 12.53
N TYR A 79 14.19 -5.16 12.57
CA TYR A 79 15.47 -5.87 12.57
C TYR A 79 15.64 -6.80 13.77
N ARG A 80 15.21 -6.34 14.96
CA ARG A 80 15.33 -7.13 16.21
C ARG A 80 14.40 -8.33 16.26
N HIS A 81 13.17 -8.21 15.74
CA HIS A 81 12.11 -9.19 16.01
C HIS A 81 11.66 -9.96 14.77
N ALA A 82 11.42 -9.29 13.65
CA ALA A 82 10.86 -9.94 12.45
C ALA A 82 11.93 -10.46 11.50
N TRP A 83 13.01 -9.70 11.28
CA TRP A 83 14.09 -10.08 10.38
C TRP A 83 14.68 -11.46 10.65
N PRO A 84 15.02 -11.84 11.91
CA PRO A 84 15.56 -13.19 12.19
C PRO A 84 14.62 -14.32 11.76
N ILE A 85 13.30 -14.09 11.81
CA ILE A 85 12.30 -15.08 11.40
C ILE A 85 12.25 -15.15 9.88
N LEU A 86 12.15 -14.00 9.18
CA LEU A 86 12.12 -13.97 7.72
C LEU A 86 13.39 -14.57 7.12
N LYS A 87 14.56 -14.28 7.70
CA LYS A 87 15.85 -14.85 7.31
C LYS A 87 15.87 -16.36 7.46
N LYS A 88 15.45 -16.87 8.63
CA LYS A 88 15.40 -18.31 8.91
C LYS A 88 14.45 -19.06 7.97
N GLU A 89 13.33 -18.43 7.62
CA GLU A 89 12.27 -19.06 6.84
C GLU A 89 12.41 -18.81 5.33
N GLY A 90 13.42 -18.03 4.91
CA GLY A 90 13.67 -17.71 3.50
C GLY A 90 12.54 -16.89 2.86
N ILE A 91 11.87 -16.04 3.63
CA ILE A 91 10.73 -15.26 3.14
C ILE A 91 11.22 -13.94 2.53
N PRO A 92 10.95 -13.69 1.22
CA PRO A 92 11.30 -12.43 0.58
C PRO A 92 10.39 -11.28 1.05
N PHE A 93 10.94 -10.07 1.07
CA PHE A 93 10.21 -8.85 1.44
C PHE A 93 10.83 -7.60 0.84
N VAL A 94 10.07 -6.51 0.87
CA VAL A 94 10.57 -5.16 0.53
C VAL A 94 10.63 -4.31 1.78
N LEU A 95 11.75 -3.64 2.01
CA LEU A 95 11.94 -2.69 3.10
C LEU A 95 12.04 -1.28 2.52
N PHE A 96 10.98 -0.49 2.63
CA PHE A 96 10.95 0.91 2.22
C PHE A 96 11.51 1.78 3.33
N ILE A 97 12.61 2.49 3.05
CA ILE A 97 13.31 3.27 4.07
C ILE A 97 13.36 4.76 3.75
N ASN A 98 13.13 5.57 4.76
CA ASN A 98 13.37 7.01 4.76
C ASN A 98 14.74 7.28 5.41
N THR A 99 15.58 8.09 4.76
CA THR A 99 16.99 8.12 5.13
C THR A 99 17.36 9.14 6.21
N ARG A 100 16.52 10.13 6.49
CA ARG A 100 16.80 11.18 7.48
C ARG A 100 17.12 10.63 8.87
N GLU A 101 16.22 9.80 9.41
CA GLU A 101 16.34 9.28 10.77
C GLU A 101 17.54 8.33 10.92
N ILE A 102 17.85 7.59 9.87
CA ILE A 102 19.00 6.68 9.79
C ILE A 102 20.30 7.49 9.82
N ASN A 103 20.39 8.55 9.00
CA ASN A 103 21.55 9.45 8.95
C ASN A 103 21.77 10.17 10.28
N GLN A 104 20.70 10.50 11.01
CA GLN A 104 20.76 11.11 12.33
C GLN A 104 21.10 10.10 13.44
N LYS A 105 21.27 8.81 13.10
CA LYS A 105 21.54 7.72 14.04
C LYS A 105 20.50 7.62 15.14
N ASN A 106 19.24 7.86 14.78
CA ASN A 106 18.11 7.72 15.70
C ASN A 106 17.99 6.25 16.13
N LYS A 107 18.11 5.96 17.43
CA LYS A 107 18.11 4.59 18.01
C LYS A 107 16.82 3.80 17.78
N ASN A 108 15.75 4.47 17.43
CA ASN A 108 14.47 3.82 17.11
C ASN A 108 14.47 3.24 15.68
N TYR A 109 15.44 3.63 14.86
CA TYR A 109 15.57 3.18 13.47
C TYR A 109 16.79 2.26 13.30
N MET A 110 16.78 1.50 12.24
CA MET A 110 17.90 0.66 11.87
C MET A 110 19.12 1.51 11.50
N SER A 111 20.32 0.96 11.69
CA SER A 111 21.55 1.55 11.15
C SER A 111 21.78 1.13 9.71
N TRP A 112 22.60 1.88 8.96
CA TRP A 112 23.02 1.49 7.62
C TRP A 112 23.72 0.12 7.57
N ALA A 113 24.45 -0.25 8.62
CA ALA A 113 25.05 -1.58 8.70
C ALA A 113 24.01 -2.71 8.73
N GLN A 114 22.92 -2.53 9.46
CA GLN A 114 21.80 -3.48 9.52
C GLN A 114 21.04 -3.54 8.19
N ILE A 115 20.86 -2.39 7.53
CA ILE A 115 20.22 -2.31 6.21
C ILE A 115 21.07 -3.01 5.15
N ARG A 116 22.41 -2.82 5.17
CA ARG A 116 23.33 -3.55 4.28
C ARG A 116 23.27 -5.06 4.50
N GLU A 117 23.26 -5.53 5.75
CA GLU A 117 23.10 -6.97 6.04
C GLU A 117 21.82 -7.55 5.40
N ILE A 118 20.70 -6.83 5.49
CA ILE A 118 19.45 -7.25 4.86
C ILE A 118 19.58 -7.27 3.34
N HIS A 119 20.13 -6.22 2.75
CA HIS A 119 20.32 -6.10 1.30
C HIS A 119 21.22 -7.21 0.75
N GLU A 120 22.35 -7.46 1.41
CA GLU A 120 23.32 -8.50 1.03
C GLU A 120 22.80 -9.92 1.21
N SER A 121 21.75 -10.11 2.02
CA SER A 121 21.11 -11.42 2.21
C SER A 121 20.39 -11.94 0.98
N GLY A 122 20.00 -11.07 0.04
CA GLY A 122 19.20 -11.39 -1.13
C GLY A 122 17.71 -11.66 -0.83
N LEU A 123 17.27 -11.58 0.43
CA LEU A 123 15.88 -11.77 0.82
C LEU A 123 15.12 -10.44 0.94
N GLY A 124 15.80 -9.42 1.44
CA GLY A 124 15.22 -8.08 1.64
C GLY A 124 15.66 -7.12 0.54
N VAL A 125 14.74 -6.72 -0.32
CA VAL A 125 14.98 -5.66 -1.31
C VAL A 125 14.72 -4.32 -0.65
N ILE A 126 15.67 -3.39 -0.78
CA ILE A 126 15.52 -2.04 -0.24
C ILE A 126 14.70 -1.20 -1.22
N GLY A 127 13.69 -0.52 -0.71
CA GLY A 127 12.85 0.43 -1.43
C GLY A 127 13.02 1.86 -0.92
N HIS A 128 12.65 2.83 -1.73
CA HIS A 128 12.76 4.26 -1.44
C HIS A 128 11.49 4.77 -0.74
N HIS A 129 11.64 5.54 0.35
CA HIS A 129 10.52 6.11 1.12
C HIS A 129 10.73 7.59 1.47
N SER A 130 11.28 8.37 0.53
CA SER A 130 11.73 9.76 0.70
C SER A 130 12.92 9.94 1.66
N TYR A 131 13.41 11.16 1.79
CA TYR A 131 14.38 11.54 2.81
C TYR A 131 13.69 11.85 4.13
N SER A 132 12.76 12.79 4.10
CA SER A 132 12.18 13.40 5.29
C SER A 132 11.08 12.58 5.95
N HIS A 133 10.35 11.78 5.17
CA HIS A 133 9.09 11.18 5.61
C HIS A 133 8.12 12.23 6.19
N ASP A 134 8.08 13.40 5.59
CA ASP A 134 7.13 14.46 5.94
C ASP A 134 5.85 14.34 5.08
N TYR A 135 4.83 15.12 5.38
CA TYR A 135 3.62 15.28 4.58
C TYR A 135 3.92 16.12 3.34
N ILE A 136 4.52 15.50 2.33
CA ILE A 136 5.14 16.18 1.17
C ILE A 136 4.16 16.49 0.03
N VAL A 137 2.94 15.93 0.05
CA VAL A 137 1.91 16.31 -0.92
C VAL A 137 1.48 17.77 -0.66
N GLY A 138 1.60 18.59 -1.71
CA GLY A 138 1.35 20.02 -1.62
C GLY A 138 2.61 20.87 -1.49
N TRP A 139 3.80 20.25 -1.40
CA TRP A 139 5.05 20.99 -1.56
C TRP A 139 5.24 21.42 -3.03
N GLU A 140 5.99 22.51 -3.21
CA GLU A 140 6.47 22.90 -4.54
C GLU A 140 7.33 21.81 -5.16
N GLU A 141 7.22 21.60 -6.48
CA GLU A 141 7.88 20.52 -7.19
C GLU A 141 9.38 20.42 -6.92
N ASN A 142 10.08 21.57 -6.98
CA ASN A 142 11.53 21.60 -6.74
C ASN A 142 11.90 21.12 -5.33
N ARG A 143 11.12 21.46 -4.32
CA ARG A 143 11.33 21.01 -2.94
C ARG A 143 11.07 19.51 -2.80
N LEU A 144 10.02 19.01 -3.45
CA LEU A 144 9.69 17.59 -3.44
C LEU A 144 10.79 16.79 -4.13
N ARG A 145 11.22 17.19 -5.33
CA ARG A 145 12.33 16.55 -6.03
C ARG A 145 13.62 16.58 -5.21
N ALA A 146 13.94 17.67 -4.55
CA ALA A 146 15.12 17.79 -3.70
C ALA A 146 15.11 16.82 -2.51
N ASP A 147 13.94 16.58 -1.90
CA ASP A 147 13.79 15.59 -0.82
C ASP A 147 14.05 14.18 -1.32
N LEU A 148 13.47 13.79 -2.45
CA LEU A 148 13.69 12.47 -3.05
C LEU A 148 15.12 12.27 -3.51
N GLU A 149 15.72 13.28 -4.15
CA GLU A 149 17.10 13.20 -4.63
C GLU A 149 18.11 13.08 -3.46
N ARG A 150 17.84 13.76 -2.35
CA ARG A 150 18.67 13.63 -1.16
C ARG A 150 18.71 12.20 -0.63
N ALA A 151 17.56 11.52 -0.57
CA ALA A 151 17.52 10.11 -0.21
C ALA A 151 18.23 9.25 -1.26
N SER A 152 18.06 9.54 -2.55
CA SER A 152 18.75 8.84 -3.64
C SER A 152 20.27 8.93 -3.53
N GLN A 153 20.80 10.08 -3.11
CA GLN A 153 22.24 10.26 -2.84
C GLN A 153 22.71 9.42 -1.66
N ASP A 154 21.90 9.35 -0.59
CA ASP A 154 22.19 8.48 0.56
C ASP A 154 22.25 7.01 0.13
N PHE A 155 21.30 6.53 -0.68
CA PHE A 155 21.30 5.17 -1.20
C PHE A 155 22.52 4.86 -2.07
N ARG A 156 22.90 5.76 -2.98
CA ARG A 156 24.11 5.58 -3.78
C ARG A 156 25.36 5.46 -2.90
N ARG A 157 25.47 6.29 -1.87
CA ARG A 157 26.60 6.27 -0.94
C ARG A 157 26.64 5.00 -0.11
N GLU A 158 25.52 4.53 0.39
CA GLU A 158 25.46 3.45 1.39
C GLU A 158 25.27 2.06 0.79
N LEU A 159 24.58 1.96 -0.36
CA LEU A 159 24.22 0.70 -1.03
C LEU A 159 24.79 0.57 -2.45
N GLY A 160 25.42 1.63 -2.99
CA GLY A 160 25.99 1.62 -4.34
C GLY A 160 24.98 1.87 -5.48
N SER A 161 23.67 1.84 -5.20
CA SER A 161 22.62 2.06 -6.20
C SER A 161 21.42 2.75 -5.59
N ILE A 162 20.53 3.29 -6.44
CA ILE A 162 19.23 3.82 -6.01
C ILE A 162 18.21 2.68 -6.07
N PRO A 163 17.34 2.52 -5.06
CA PRO A 163 16.21 1.59 -5.13
C PRO A 163 15.29 1.89 -6.30
N GLU A 164 14.81 0.85 -6.97
CA GLU A 164 13.90 0.97 -8.12
C GLU A 164 12.43 1.06 -7.73
N TYR A 165 12.08 0.77 -6.47
CA TYR A 165 10.72 0.70 -5.97
C TYR A 165 10.48 1.80 -4.94
N PHE A 166 9.30 2.42 -5.01
CA PHE A 166 8.93 3.55 -4.17
C PHE A 166 7.71 3.24 -3.30
N SER A 167 7.68 3.76 -2.08
CA SER A 167 6.47 3.84 -1.26
C SER A 167 6.22 5.29 -0.88
N TYR A 168 5.00 5.77 -1.12
CA TYR A 168 4.62 7.14 -0.76
C TYR A 168 4.52 7.28 0.77
N PRO A 169 5.19 8.28 1.39
CA PRO A 169 5.02 8.58 2.81
C PRO A 169 3.52 8.75 3.16
N PHE A 170 3.07 8.09 4.22
CA PHE A 170 1.65 8.02 4.62
C PHE A 170 0.70 7.46 3.54
N GLY A 171 1.24 6.92 2.45
CA GLY A 171 0.48 6.51 1.28
C GLY A 171 -0.10 7.70 0.49
N GLU A 172 0.29 8.94 0.80
CA GLU A 172 -0.24 10.14 0.19
C GLU A 172 0.43 10.44 -1.15
N TYR A 173 -0.36 10.60 -2.20
CA TYR A 173 0.12 11.02 -3.51
C TYR A 173 -0.92 11.89 -4.22
N SER A 174 -0.43 12.75 -5.09
CA SER A 174 -1.17 13.52 -6.09
C SER A 174 -0.77 13.03 -7.48
N LEU A 175 -1.49 13.47 -8.51
CA LEU A 175 -1.11 13.21 -9.89
C LEU A 175 0.29 13.80 -10.20
N GLU A 176 0.57 15.00 -9.70
CA GLU A 176 1.88 15.65 -9.80
C GLU A 176 2.99 14.81 -9.16
N PHE A 177 2.81 14.40 -7.89
CA PHE A 177 3.79 13.58 -7.19
C PHE A 177 4.03 12.23 -7.88
N LYS A 178 2.95 11.59 -8.34
CA LYS A 178 3.03 10.36 -9.12
C LYS A 178 3.88 10.54 -10.39
N ASN A 179 3.69 11.65 -11.11
CA ASN A 179 4.49 11.95 -12.30
C ASN A 179 5.96 12.18 -11.96
N ILE A 180 6.26 12.89 -10.86
CA ILE A 180 7.64 13.07 -10.39
C ILE A 180 8.31 11.72 -10.10
N VAL A 181 7.62 10.80 -9.43
CA VAL A 181 8.15 9.47 -9.13
C VAL A 181 8.42 8.68 -10.42
N LYS A 182 7.54 8.80 -11.42
CA LYS A 182 7.76 8.21 -12.76
C LYS A 182 8.99 8.82 -13.45
N ASP A 183 9.09 10.14 -13.47
CA ASP A 183 10.16 10.87 -14.13
C ASP A 183 11.54 10.58 -13.51
N MET A 184 11.57 10.30 -12.21
CA MET A 184 12.79 9.89 -11.52
C MET A 184 13.21 8.44 -11.80
N GLY A 185 12.45 7.70 -12.61
CA GLY A 185 12.81 6.36 -13.08
C GLY A 185 12.43 5.21 -12.16
N PHE A 186 11.60 5.44 -11.14
CA PHE A 186 11.07 4.34 -10.34
C PHE A 186 10.18 3.43 -11.20
N ARG A 187 10.20 2.14 -10.93
CA ARG A 187 9.45 1.12 -11.67
C ARG A 187 8.04 0.93 -11.13
N LEU A 188 7.91 0.95 -9.80
CA LEU A 188 6.66 0.75 -9.08
C LEU A 188 6.55 1.73 -7.92
N ALA A 189 5.31 2.14 -7.58
CA ALA A 189 5.05 2.90 -6.37
C ALA A 189 3.80 2.42 -5.62
N PHE A 190 3.92 2.35 -4.30
CA PHE A 190 2.92 1.81 -3.39
C PHE A 190 2.27 2.90 -2.54
N GLY A 191 0.93 2.88 -2.50
CA GLY A 191 0.14 3.64 -1.53
C GLY A 191 -0.13 2.85 -0.24
N GLN A 192 -1.07 3.38 0.56
CA GLN A 192 -1.55 2.73 1.78
C GLN A 192 -3.08 2.48 1.74
N HIS A 193 -3.69 2.58 0.57
CA HIS A 193 -5.07 2.16 0.36
C HIS A 193 -5.15 0.64 0.20
N SER A 194 -6.22 0.05 0.73
CA SER A 194 -6.39 -1.41 0.72
C SER A 194 -6.87 -1.91 -0.64
N GLY A 195 -6.37 -3.06 -1.06
CA GLY A 195 -6.80 -3.71 -2.30
C GLY A 195 -5.85 -4.83 -2.71
N VAL A 196 -6.28 -5.63 -3.65
CA VAL A 196 -5.47 -6.69 -4.27
C VAL A 196 -4.96 -6.19 -5.61
N VAL A 197 -3.69 -6.40 -5.89
CA VAL A 197 -3.07 -6.00 -7.16
C VAL A 197 -3.40 -7.04 -8.21
N ASP A 198 -3.94 -6.58 -9.33
CA ASP A 198 -4.01 -7.32 -10.59
C ASP A 198 -3.14 -6.63 -11.65
N SER A 199 -2.87 -7.31 -12.76
CA SER A 199 -1.99 -6.83 -13.84
C SER A 199 -2.49 -5.55 -14.55
N ARG A 200 -3.71 -5.09 -14.27
CA ARG A 200 -4.31 -3.88 -14.85
C ARG A 200 -4.16 -2.65 -13.96
N LYS A 201 -3.66 -2.80 -12.72
CA LYS A 201 -3.45 -1.68 -11.81
C LYS A 201 -2.41 -0.71 -12.34
N ASP A 202 -2.64 0.59 -12.08
CA ASP A 202 -1.58 1.59 -12.28
C ASP A 202 -0.40 1.25 -11.36
N ARG A 203 0.76 1.02 -11.98
CA ARG A 203 2.00 0.63 -11.30
C ARG A 203 2.51 1.67 -10.29
N PHE A 204 1.97 2.87 -10.34
CA PHE A 204 2.30 3.97 -9.44
C PHE A 204 1.18 4.29 -8.45
N GLU A 205 0.18 3.39 -8.33
CA GLU A 205 -0.92 3.46 -7.36
C GLU A 205 -1.20 2.08 -6.77
N LEU A 206 -0.15 1.32 -6.40
CA LEU A 206 -0.31 -0.06 -5.95
C LEU A 206 -0.85 -0.11 -4.51
N PRO A 207 -1.96 -0.83 -4.27
CA PRO A 207 -2.57 -0.94 -2.96
C PRO A 207 -1.83 -1.94 -2.06
N ARG A 208 -1.95 -1.75 -0.74
CA ARG A 208 -1.48 -2.68 0.28
C ARG A 208 -2.45 -2.71 1.44
N PHE A 209 -2.61 -3.86 2.07
CA PHE A 209 -3.40 -3.99 3.30
C PHE A 209 -2.54 -3.65 4.52
N PRO A 210 -2.93 -2.68 5.36
CA PRO A 210 -2.22 -2.38 6.60
C PRO A 210 -2.41 -3.52 7.60
N ILE A 211 -1.31 -3.96 8.19
CA ILE A 211 -1.27 -5.00 9.21
C ILE A 211 -0.67 -4.42 10.48
N ASN A 212 -1.49 -4.31 11.51
CA ASN A 212 -1.14 -3.75 12.80
C ASN A 212 -2.05 -4.35 13.90
N GLU A 213 -1.97 -3.89 15.14
CA GLU A 213 -2.77 -4.44 16.24
C GLU A 213 -4.29 -4.25 16.03
N ASN A 214 -4.70 -3.19 15.32
CA ASN A 214 -6.11 -2.92 15.01
C ASN A 214 -6.60 -3.76 13.82
N TRP A 215 -5.74 -3.94 12.82
CA TRP A 215 -6.11 -4.51 11.51
C TRP A 215 -5.44 -5.84 11.18
N GLY A 216 -4.67 -6.41 12.10
CA GLY A 216 -3.94 -7.68 11.94
C GLY A 216 -4.55 -8.87 12.68
N LYS A 217 -5.75 -8.75 13.23
CA LYS A 217 -6.43 -9.85 13.95
C LYS A 217 -6.78 -11.00 13.00
N ALA A 218 -6.81 -12.22 13.55
CA ALA A 218 -6.91 -13.46 12.78
C ALA A 218 -8.06 -13.46 11.76
N ASP A 219 -9.29 -13.11 12.17
CA ASP A 219 -10.46 -13.14 11.30
C ASP A 219 -10.33 -12.15 10.13
N ARG A 220 -9.86 -10.92 10.43
CA ARG A 220 -9.63 -9.92 9.38
C ARG A 220 -8.46 -10.32 8.48
N PHE A 221 -7.42 -10.90 9.04
CA PHE A 221 -6.26 -11.35 8.27
C PHE A 221 -6.65 -12.48 7.31
N GLU A 222 -7.46 -13.46 7.76
CA GLU A 222 -8.02 -14.49 6.90
C GLU A 222 -8.90 -13.90 5.78
N MET A 223 -9.74 -12.92 6.11
CA MET A 223 -10.53 -12.18 5.11
C MET A 223 -9.62 -11.52 4.07
N VAL A 224 -8.56 -10.82 4.49
CA VAL A 224 -7.58 -10.19 3.58
C VAL A 224 -6.97 -11.22 2.64
N LEU A 225 -6.54 -12.38 3.15
CA LEU A 225 -5.96 -13.45 2.35
C LEU A 225 -6.96 -14.06 1.34
N ASN A 226 -8.26 -14.01 1.63
CA ASN A 226 -9.32 -14.46 0.73
C ASN A 226 -9.84 -13.38 -0.22
N THR A 227 -9.35 -12.14 -0.10
CA THR A 227 -9.80 -11.03 -0.95
C THR A 227 -9.32 -11.19 -2.39
N LEU A 228 -10.18 -10.81 -3.34
CA LEU A 228 -9.92 -10.83 -4.77
C LEU A 228 -9.76 -9.40 -5.32
N PRO A 229 -9.08 -9.23 -6.46
CA PRO A 229 -9.02 -7.95 -7.15
C PRO A 229 -10.42 -7.42 -7.50
N MET A 230 -10.57 -6.11 -7.49
CA MET A 230 -11.74 -5.41 -8.05
C MET A 230 -11.27 -4.55 -9.22
N PRO A 231 -11.17 -5.12 -10.43
CA PRO A 231 -10.60 -4.44 -11.57
C PRO A 231 -11.53 -3.36 -12.11
N TYR A 232 -10.96 -2.23 -12.46
CA TYR A 232 -11.64 -1.11 -13.10
C TYR A 232 -10.86 -0.64 -14.34
N LYS A 233 -11.56 0.01 -15.26
CA LYS A 233 -10.97 0.61 -16.47
C LYS A 233 -10.61 2.07 -16.22
N GLU A 234 -11.49 2.79 -15.53
CA GLU A 234 -11.38 4.22 -15.32
C GLU A 234 -11.81 4.56 -13.89
N PHE A 235 -11.14 5.55 -13.33
CA PHE A 235 -11.43 6.11 -12.04
C PHE A 235 -11.29 7.63 -12.09
N LEU A 236 -12.36 8.36 -11.75
CA LEU A 236 -12.38 9.82 -11.71
C LEU A 236 -12.75 10.31 -10.30
N PRO A 237 -12.13 11.39 -9.78
CA PRO A 237 -11.03 12.13 -10.39
C PRO A 237 -9.73 11.32 -10.37
N ALA A 238 -8.91 11.47 -11.42
CA ALA A 238 -7.59 10.82 -11.50
C ALA A 238 -6.65 11.33 -10.40
N ASP A 239 -6.71 12.63 -10.08
CA ASP A 239 -5.93 13.21 -8.99
C ASP A 239 -6.52 12.84 -7.62
N LYS A 240 -5.67 12.36 -6.72
CA LYS A 240 -6.03 12.05 -5.34
C LYS A 240 -5.89 13.23 -4.40
N LYS A 241 -5.32 14.36 -4.87
CA LYS A 241 -5.28 15.64 -4.14
C LYS A 241 -6.62 16.34 -4.25
N VAL A 242 -7.28 16.57 -3.12
CA VAL A 242 -8.58 17.24 -3.03
C VAL A 242 -8.37 18.67 -2.59
N SER A 243 -8.92 19.62 -3.36
CA SER A 243 -8.94 21.01 -2.98
C SER A 243 -10.07 21.30 -1.99
N GLU A 244 -9.95 22.36 -1.21
CA GLU A 244 -10.97 22.79 -0.27
C GLU A 244 -12.35 22.99 -0.94
N PHE A 245 -12.36 23.53 -2.15
CA PHE A 245 -13.58 23.83 -2.91
C PHE A 245 -14.26 22.59 -3.53
N LYS A 246 -13.58 21.43 -3.56
CA LYS A 246 -14.10 20.18 -4.12
C LYS A 246 -14.14 19.07 -3.06
N ASN A 247 -14.39 19.44 -1.82
CA ASN A 247 -14.46 18.53 -0.69
C ASN A 247 -15.92 18.35 -0.22
N PRO A 248 -16.50 17.13 -0.30
CA PRO A 248 -15.89 15.88 -0.77
C PRO A 248 -15.87 15.81 -2.31
N PRO A 249 -14.95 15.02 -2.90
CA PRO A 249 -14.97 14.79 -4.35
C PRO A 249 -16.09 13.81 -4.72
N GLN A 250 -16.78 14.09 -5.83
CA GLN A 250 -17.61 13.08 -6.48
C GLN A 250 -16.70 12.08 -7.20
N LEU A 251 -17.00 10.80 -7.07
CA LEU A 251 -16.23 9.75 -7.70
C LEU A 251 -17.04 9.06 -8.78
N GLU A 252 -16.37 8.69 -9.86
CA GLU A 252 -16.92 7.83 -10.89
C GLU A 252 -15.95 6.69 -11.16
N ILE A 253 -16.47 5.47 -11.18
CA ILE A 253 -15.67 4.26 -11.41
C ILE A 253 -16.32 3.46 -12.53
N GLU A 254 -15.56 3.19 -13.58
CA GLU A 254 -15.94 2.20 -14.59
C GLU A 254 -15.22 0.88 -14.32
N PHE A 255 -15.94 -0.10 -13.83
CA PHE A 255 -15.41 -1.44 -13.63
C PHE A 255 -15.28 -2.20 -14.96
N VAL A 256 -14.44 -3.23 -14.98
CA VAL A 256 -14.40 -4.13 -16.14
C VAL A 256 -15.72 -4.90 -16.24
N PRO A 257 -16.22 -5.17 -17.47
CA PRO A 257 -17.43 -5.97 -17.66
C PRO A 257 -17.29 -7.38 -17.09
N GLY A 258 -18.40 -7.96 -16.66
CA GLY A 258 -18.46 -9.36 -16.22
C GLY A 258 -18.16 -9.60 -14.74
N LEU A 259 -18.04 -8.55 -13.93
CA LEU A 259 -17.98 -8.68 -12.47
C LEU A 259 -19.35 -9.14 -11.95
N LYS A 260 -19.46 -10.43 -11.64
CA LYS A 260 -20.68 -10.97 -11.00
C LYS A 260 -20.89 -10.27 -9.66
N ASN A 261 -22.16 -10.03 -9.30
CA ASN A 261 -22.55 -9.41 -8.03
C ASN A 261 -22.11 -7.93 -7.84
N LEU A 262 -21.58 -7.25 -8.84
CA LEU A 262 -21.18 -5.84 -8.74
C LEU A 262 -22.32 -4.95 -8.22
N LYS A 263 -23.57 -5.25 -8.55
CA LYS A 263 -24.75 -4.52 -8.05
C LYS A 263 -24.90 -4.51 -6.53
N ASN A 264 -24.22 -5.42 -5.84
CA ASN A 264 -24.22 -5.50 -4.37
C ASN A 264 -23.04 -4.73 -3.75
N ILE A 265 -22.33 -3.92 -4.52
CA ILE A 265 -21.21 -3.12 -4.03
C ILE A 265 -21.69 -2.17 -2.93
N VAL A 266 -20.94 -2.13 -1.84
CA VAL A 266 -21.09 -1.18 -0.75
C VAL A 266 -19.78 -0.43 -0.58
N CYS A 267 -19.89 0.89 -0.48
CA CYS A 267 -18.74 1.74 -0.22
C CYS A 267 -18.92 2.48 1.11
N THR A 268 -17.87 2.55 1.90
CA THR A 268 -17.81 3.35 3.13
C THR A 268 -16.65 4.34 3.02
N THR A 269 -16.75 5.47 3.71
CA THR A 269 -15.70 6.48 3.73
C THR A 269 -15.36 6.90 5.15
N ASN A 270 -14.11 7.31 5.38
CA ASN A 270 -13.71 7.97 6.61
C ASN A 270 -13.82 9.48 6.40
N ASP A 271 -14.79 10.13 7.06
CA ASP A 271 -14.99 11.58 7.01
C ASP A 271 -14.26 12.33 8.15
N GLY A 272 -13.62 11.58 9.06
CA GLY A 272 -12.93 12.08 10.25
C GLY A 272 -13.61 11.67 11.55
N ASP A 273 -14.92 11.61 11.57
CA ASP A 273 -15.70 11.30 12.77
C ASP A 273 -16.22 9.85 12.77
N SER A 274 -16.45 9.29 11.58
CA SER A 274 -17.11 8.00 11.41
C SER A 274 -16.74 7.33 10.09
N TRP A 275 -17.36 6.18 9.84
CA TRP A 275 -17.26 5.45 8.57
C TRP A 275 -18.65 5.28 7.94
N PRO A 276 -19.29 6.37 7.48
CA PRO A 276 -20.60 6.27 6.87
C PRO A 276 -20.54 5.52 5.53
N THR A 277 -21.67 4.91 5.19
CA THR A 277 -21.91 4.38 3.84
C THR A 277 -22.00 5.53 2.86
N VAL A 278 -21.30 5.41 1.74
CA VAL A 278 -21.37 6.39 0.64
C VAL A 278 -22.56 6.08 -0.25
N PRO A 279 -23.48 7.01 -0.48
CA PRO A 279 -24.50 6.86 -1.49
C PRO A 279 -23.87 6.60 -2.85
N LEU A 280 -24.43 5.66 -3.58
CA LEU A 280 -23.96 5.32 -4.92
C LEU A 280 -25.13 5.09 -5.87
N ARG A 281 -24.90 5.37 -7.15
CA ARG A 281 -25.85 5.09 -8.23
C ARG A 281 -25.15 4.49 -9.42
N PHE A 282 -25.79 3.51 -10.03
CA PHE A 282 -25.35 2.94 -11.29
C PHE A 282 -25.81 3.83 -12.45
N VAL A 283 -24.87 4.24 -13.30
CA VAL A 283 -25.16 4.96 -14.55
C VAL A 283 -25.13 4.02 -15.75
N SER A 284 -24.51 2.84 -15.59
CA SER A 284 -24.63 1.68 -16.48
C SER A 284 -24.37 0.40 -15.68
N GLU A 285 -24.36 -0.78 -16.31
CA GLU A 285 -24.12 -2.07 -15.63
C GLU A 285 -22.77 -2.14 -14.90
N ASN A 286 -21.76 -1.41 -15.38
CA ASN A 286 -20.40 -1.44 -14.86
C ASN A 286 -19.84 -0.07 -14.47
N ARG A 287 -20.67 1.00 -14.51
CA ARG A 287 -20.24 2.36 -14.15
C ARG A 287 -21.07 2.87 -12.97
N VAL A 288 -20.35 3.28 -11.93
CA VAL A 288 -20.92 3.69 -10.65
C VAL A 288 -20.43 5.09 -10.30
N VAL A 289 -21.35 5.95 -9.86
CA VAL A 289 -21.02 7.25 -9.27
C VAL A 289 -21.23 7.16 -7.76
N LEU A 290 -20.25 7.63 -7.00
CA LEU A 290 -20.29 7.73 -5.55
C LEU A 290 -20.35 9.21 -5.16
N ASP A 291 -21.31 9.54 -4.31
CA ASP A 291 -21.56 10.90 -3.83
C ASP A 291 -21.38 10.96 -2.30
N PRO A 292 -20.14 11.11 -1.77
CA PRO A 292 -19.93 11.29 -0.33
C PRO A 292 -20.68 12.54 0.16
N ILE A 293 -21.38 12.42 1.28
CA ILE A 293 -22.28 13.46 1.77
C ILE A 293 -21.52 14.53 2.56
N ASN A 294 -20.63 14.06 3.45
CA ASN A 294 -19.94 14.93 4.38
C ASN A 294 -18.59 15.39 3.81
N PRO A 295 -18.22 16.67 3.97
CA PRO A 295 -16.85 17.10 3.72
C PRO A 295 -15.86 16.32 4.60
N TYR A 296 -14.74 15.93 4.03
CA TYR A 296 -13.65 15.32 4.78
C TYR A 296 -13.01 16.32 5.73
N ARG A 297 -12.80 15.92 6.98
CA ARG A 297 -12.18 16.73 8.04
C ARG A 297 -10.80 16.19 8.43
N VAL A 298 -10.34 15.14 7.78
CA VAL A 298 -9.03 14.53 7.97
C VAL A 298 -8.16 14.77 6.75
N ARG A 299 -6.86 14.88 6.97
CA ARG A 299 -5.90 15.06 5.89
C ARG A 299 -5.93 13.88 4.90
N THR A 300 -6.04 12.67 5.43
CA THR A 300 -6.05 11.44 4.64
C THR A 300 -7.43 10.79 4.71
N ALA A 301 -8.26 11.04 3.71
CA ALA A 301 -9.58 10.43 3.59
C ALA A 301 -9.50 9.12 2.80
N ARG A 302 -10.23 8.10 3.26
CA ARG A 302 -10.27 6.78 2.61
C ARG A 302 -11.69 6.40 2.23
N ILE A 303 -11.83 5.78 1.08
CA ILE A 303 -13.05 5.09 0.66
C ILE A 303 -12.69 3.62 0.46
N ASN A 304 -13.53 2.73 0.99
CA ASN A 304 -13.42 1.30 0.79
C ASN A 304 -14.71 0.79 0.17
N CYS A 305 -14.60 0.22 -1.02
CA CYS A 305 -15.70 -0.44 -1.71
C CYS A 305 -15.48 -1.95 -1.70
N SER A 306 -16.53 -2.72 -1.41
CA SER A 306 -16.45 -4.17 -1.41
C SER A 306 -17.79 -4.80 -1.75
N PHE A 307 -17.76 -6.04 -2.24
CA PHE A 307 -18.92 -6.92 -2.36
C PHE A 307 -18.48 -8.39 -2.29
N ALA A 308 -19.40 -9.26 -1.90
CA ALA A 308 -19.16 -10.69 -1.88
C ALA A 308 -19.19 -11.26 -3.31
N ASP A 309 -18.07 -11.81 -3.77
CA ASP A 309 -17.96 -12.56 -5.03
C ASP A 309 -18.52 -13.98 -4.84
N SER A 310 -18.25 -14.58 -3.68
CA SER A 310 -18.77 -15.85 -3.20
C SER A 310 -18.79 -15.87 -1.66
N PRO A 311 -19.32 -16.90 -0.99
CA PRO A 311 -19.44 -16.93 0.47
C PRO A 311 -18.13 -16.71 1.25
N LYS A 312 -16.98 -17.01 0.62
CA LYS A 312 -15.66 -16.88 1.25
C LYS A 312 -14.76 -15.82 0.62
N HIS A 313 -15.16 -15.21 -0.49
CA HIS A 313 -14.32 -14.28 -1.24
C HIS A 313 -15.03 -12.95 -1.40
N PHE A 314 -14.32 -11.90 -1.07
CA PHE A 314 -14.74 -10.52 -1.28
C PHE A 314 -13.87 -9.87 -2.35
N ARG A 315 -14.45 -8.98 -3.15
CA ARG A 315 -13.67 -8.04 -3.95
C ARG A 315 -13.53 -6.75 -3.18
N TRP A 316 -12.35 -6.16 -3.25
CA TRP A 316 -12.03 -4.95 -2.49
C TRP A 316 -11.30 -3.92 -3.34
N LEU A 317 -11.79 -2.69 -3.28
CA LEU A 317 -11.16 -1.51 -3.86
C LEU A 317 -11.09 -0.42 -2.79
N GLY A 318 -9.88 -0.13 -2.32
CA GLY A 318 -9.61 1.02 -1.48
C GLY A 318 -9.12 2.19 -2.31
N ILE A 319 -9.43 3.39 -1.85
CA ILE A 319 -9.04 4.66 -2.45
C ILE A 319 -8.59 5.56 -1.31
N GLN A 320 -7.53 6.33 -1.53
CA GLN A 320 -7.06 7.29 -0.56
C GLN A 320 -6.97 8.67 -1.23
N PHE A 321 -7.63 9.64 -0.62
CA PHE A 321 -7.50 11.06 -0.99
C PHE A 321 -6.62 11.78 0.03
N VAL A 322 -5.99 12.85 -0.41
CA VAL A 322 -5.19 13.73 0.42
C VAL A 322 -5.69 15.17 0.33
N LEU A 323 -5.86 15.79 1.49
CA LEU A 323 -6.30 17.18 1.66
C LEU A 323 -5.16 17.98 2.30
N PRO A 324 -4.21 18.52 1.52
CA PRO A 324 -3.00 19.14 2.05
C PRO A 324 -3.24 20.37 2.92
N HIS A 325 -4.40 21.02 2.78
CA HIS A 325 -4.82 22.17 3.57
C HIS A 325 -5.30 21.79 4.99
N ILE A 326 -5.57 20.49 5.23
CA ILE A 326 -5.92 20.00 6.56
C ILE A 326 -4.62 19.52 7.24
N SER A 327 -4.39 19.99 8.46
CA SER A 327 -3.26 19.51 9.26
C SER A 327 -3.41 18.01 9.56
N ALA A 328 -2.32 17.29 9.50
CA ALA A 328 -2.32 15.94 10.02
C ALA A 328 -2.42 15.99 11.56
N ASP A 329 -3.33 15.23 12.13
CA ASP A 329 -3.35 15.01 13.56
C ASP A 329 -2.02 14.38 13.99
N LYS A 330 -1.37 14.98 14.99
CA LYS A 330 -0.07 14.52 15.49
C LYS A 330 -0.20 13.31 16.39
#